data_5a5784cf863ca78a4488794d2a64c747
#
_entry.id   5a5784cf863ca78a4488794d2a64c747
#
_cell.length_a   1.000
_cell.length_b   1.000
_cell.length_c   1.000
_cell.angle_alpha   90.00
_cell.angle_beta   90.00
_cell.angle_gamma   90.00
#
_symmetry.space_group_name_H-M   'P 1'
#
loop_
_entity.id
_entity.type
_entity.pdbx_description
1 polymer ?
#
loop_
_entity_poly.entity_id
_entity_poly.type
_entity_poly.pdbx_seq_one_letter_code
_entity_poly.pdbx_strand_id
1 'polypeptide(L)' 'SIPRVVRHAVLFAAVDNLPVGENLQICAPHQPEPLFAHLKDSTQHYRVETLEVGPVDWRYRITRLA' A
#
# COMPACT_ATOMS: atom_id res chain seq x y z
N SER A 1 -11.01 -6.59 -17.06
CA SER A 1 -10.21 -6.38 -15.87
C SER A 1 -9.39 -5.10 -15.99
N ILE A 2 -9.04 -4.52 -14.86
CA ILE A 2 -8.26 -3.29 -14.81
C ILE A 2 -6.80 -3.60 -15.15
N PRO A 3 -6.18 -2.88 -16.10
CA PRO A 3 -4.77 -3.07 -16.40
C PRO A 3 -3.89 -2.83 -15.16
N ARG A 4 -2.75 -3.51 -15.10
CA ARG A 4 -1.86 -3.47 -13.95
C ARG A 4 -1.42 -2.03 -13.62
N VAL A 5 -1.09 -1.24 -14.63
CA VAL A 5 -0.65 0.15 -14.43
C VAL A 5 -1.75 0.98 -13.78
N VAL A 6 -3.00 0.79 -14.21
CA VAL A 6 -4.14 1.50 -13.62
C VAL A 6 -4.38 1.07 -12.18
N ARG A 7 -4.20 -0.23 -11.88
CA ARG A 7 -4.30 -0.72 -10.51
C ARG A 7 -3.30 -0.03 -9.58
N HIS A 8 -2.06 0.11 -10.03
CA HIS A 8 -1.04 0.77 -9.23
C HIS A 8 -1.40 2.24 -8.99
N ALA A 9 -1.89 2.92 -10.03
CA ALA A 9 -2.29 4.32 -9.91
C ALA A 9 -3.44 4.49 -8.90
N VAL A 10 -4.43 3.60 -8.94
CA VAL A 10 -5.55 3.64 -8.00
C VAL A 10 -5.07 3.40 -6.57
N LEU A 11 -4.18 2.43 -6.38
CA LEU A 11 -3.65 2.11 -5.06
C LEU A 11 -2.82 3.27 -4.52
N PHE A 12 -1.96 3.87 -5.35
CA PHE A 12 -1.15 5.00 -4.94
C PHE A 12 -2.02 6.21 -4.57
N ALA A 13 -3.07 6.47 -5.35
CA ALA A 13 -4.00 7.54 -5.04
C ALA A 13 -4.72 7.30 -3.72
N ALA A 14 -5.14 6.07 -3.45
CA ALA A 14 -5.80 5.72 -2.20
C ALA A 14 -4.87 5.97 -1.00
N VAL A 15 -3.61 5.60 -1.13
CA VAL A 15 -2.61 5.81 -0.07
C VAL A 15 -2.35 7.31 0.12
N ASP A 16 -2.18 8.05 -0.97
CA ASP A 16 -1.88 9.48 -0.91
C ASP A 16 -3.02 10.29 -0.29
N ASN A 17 -4.25 9.84 -0.46
CA ASN A 17 -5.44 10.52 0.06
C ASN A 17 -5.91 9.95 1.39
N LEU A 18 -5.15 9.04 1.99
CA LEU A 18 -5.49 8.45 3.28
C LEU A 18 -5.41 9.52 4.36
N PRO A 19 -6.50 9.76 5.13
CA PRO A 19 -6.45 10.74 6.22
C PRO A 19 -5.49 10.32 7.33
N VAL A 20 -4.96 11.30 8.04
CA VAL A 20 -4.08 11.03 9.18
C VAL A 20 -4.82 10.21 10.22
N GLY A 21 -4.18 9.15 10.70
CA GLY A 21 -4.77 8.25 11.68
C GLY A 21 -5.60 7.13 11.08
N GLU A 22 -5.90 7.20 9.79
CA GLU A 22 -6.65 6.15 9.10
C GLU A 22 -5.69 5.12 8.52
N ASN A 23 -6.23 3.94 8.25
CA ASN A 23 -5.45 2.86 7.65
C ASN A 23 -6.22 2.19 6.52
N LEU A 24 -5.48 1.47 5.68
CA LEU A 24 -6.06 0.61 4.68
C LEU A 24 -5.28 -0.69 4.62
N GLN A 25 -5.94 -1.77 4.23
CA GLN A 25 -5.30 -3.06 4.05
C GLN A 25 -5.21 -3.37 2.58
N ILE A 26 -4.08 -3.94 2.17
CA ILE A 26 -3.88 -4.39 0.81
C ILE A 26 -3.58 -5.87 0.80
N CYS A 27 -3.98 -6.52 -0.29
CA CYS A 27 -3.69 -7.92 -0.52
C CYS A 27 -3.15 -8.04 -1.93
N ALA A 28 -1.99 -8.66 -2.09
CA ALA A 28 -1.35 -8.82 -3.38
C ALA A 28 -0.86 -10.26 -3.55
N PRO A 29 -0.79 -10.76 -4.79
CA PRO A 29 -0.27 -12.10 -5.06
C PRO A 29 1.25 -12.18 -4.99
N HIS A 30 1.93 -11.05 -4.80
CA HIS A 30 3.38 -10.95 -4.64
C HIS A 30 3.70 -9.74 -3.80
N GLN A 31 4.96 -9.63 -3.36
CA GLN A 31 5.39 -8.50 -2.55
C GLN A 31 5.24 -7.20 -3.35
N PRO A 32 4.52 -6.19 -2.83
CA PRO A 32 4.23 -4.95 -3.57
C PRO A 32 5.36 -3.94 -3.44
N GLU A 33 6.51 -4.24 -4.03
CA GLU A 33 7.69 -3.37 -3.94
C GLU A 33 7.48 -1.96 -4.51
N PRO A 34 6.77 -1.78 -5.64
CA PRO A 34 6.51 -0.42 -6.13
C PRO A 34 5.73 0.44 -5.14
N LEU A 35 4.81 -0.17 -4.40
CA LEU A 35 4.08 0.54 -3.36
C LEU A 35 5.00 0.97 -2.23
N PHE A 36 5.88 0.08 -1.79
CA PHE A 36 6.83 0.39 -0.72
C PHE A 36 7.77 1.51 -1.13
N ALA A 37 8.24 1.52 -2.37
CA ALA A 37 9.06 2.61 -2.89
C ALA A 37 8.28 3.93 -2.90
N HIS A 38 7.02 3.89 -3.29
CA HIS A 38 6.15 5.06 -3.30
C HIS A 38 5.98 5.63 -1.88
N LEU A 39 5.75 4.78 -0.90
CA LEU A 39 5.59 5.20 0.50
C LEU A 39 6.89 5.81 1.03
N LYS A 40 8.02 5.22 0.69
CA LYS A 40 9.33 5.70 1.14
C LYS A 40 9.65 7.07 0.57
N ASP A 41 9.26 7.34 -0.67
CA ASP A 41 9.51 8.61 -1.34
C ASP A 41 8.46 9.68 -1.01
N SER A 42 7.39 9.31 -0.31
CA SER A 42 6.32 10.23 0.06
C SER A 42 6.79 11.21 1.12
N THR A 43 6.26 12.43 1.09
CA THR A 43 6.48 13.42 2.16
C THR A 43 5.65 13.13 3.39
N GLN A 44 4.66 12.25 3.27
CA GLN A 44 3.82 11.82 4.38
C GLN A 44 4.47 10.65 5.10
N HIS A 45 4.11 10.45 6.35
CA HIS A 45 4.66 9.36 7.15
C HIS A 45 3.65 8.24 7.27
N TYR A 46 4.10 7.02 7.00
CA TYR A 46 3.25 5.83 7.02
C TYR A 46 3.89 4.75 7.88
N ARG A 47 3.01 3.97 8.51
CA ARG A 47 3.40 2.74 9.19
C ARG A 47 2.89 1.58 8.36
N VAL A 48 3.78 0.65 8.04
CA VAL A 48 3.44 -0.55 7.27
C VAL A 48 3.57 -1.76 8.18
N GLU A 49 2.47 -2.49 8.36
CA GLU A 49 2.44 -3.70 9.15
C GLU A 49 2.23 -4.89 8.24
N THR A 50 3.08 -5.91 8.35
CA THR A 50 2.95 -7.15 7.59
C THR A 50 1.95 -8.05 8.30
N LEU A 51 0.84 -8.34 7.65
CA LEU A 51 -0.20 -9.20 8.21
C LEU A 51 -0.06 -10.64 7.76
N GLU A 52 0.38 -10.84 6.51
CA GLU A 52 0.58 -12.17 5.95
C GLU A 52 1.70 -12.12 4.93
N VAL A 53 2.60 -13.10 4.96
CA VAL A 53 3.72 -13.19 4.03
C VAL A 53 3.58 -14.48 3.23
N GLY A 54 3.20 -14.35 1.98
CA GLY A 54 3.09 -15.41 0.98
C GLY A 54 3.14 -16.84 1.51
N PRO A 55 3.33 -17.80 0.61
CA PRO A 55 3.64 -17.62 -0.82
C PRO A 55 2.43 -17.28 -1.69
N VAL A 56 1.21 -17.44 -1.20
CA VAL A 56 0.02 -17.22 -2.02
C VAL A 56 -0.43 -15.77 -1.98
N ASP A 57 -0.59 -15.23 -0.78
CA ASP A 57 -1.04 -13.86 -0.58
C ASP A 57 -0.08 -13.10 0.32
N TRP A 58 0.08 -11.83 0.01
CA TRP A 58 0.87 -10.89 0.79
C TRP A 58 -0.05 -9.79 1.26
N ARG A 59 -0.24 -9.66 2.57
CA ARG A 59 -1.18 -8.70 3.16
C ARG A 59 -0.45 -7.72 4.04
N TYR A 60 -0.83 -6.45 3.89
CA TYR A 60 -0.21 -5.35 4.63
C TYR A 60 -1.26 -4.37 5.09
N ARG A 61 -1.03 -3.77 6.25
CA ARG A 61 -1.83 -2.65 6.74
C ARG A 61 -0.96 -1.41 6.69
N ILE A 62 -1.45 -0.37 6.02
CA ILE A 62 -0.75 0.90 5.89
C ILE A 62 -1.54 1.94 6.67
N THR A 63 -0.90 2.56 7.67
CA THR A 63 -1.51 3.59 8.50
C THR A 63 -0.78 4.90 8.26
N ARG A 64 -1.53 5.96 8.03
CA ARG A 64 -0.93 7.29 7.89
C ARG A 64 -0.70 7.88 9.28
N LEU A 65 0.55 8.23 9.59
CA LEU A 65 0.93 8.75 10.89
C LEU A 65 0.93 10.28 10.94
N ALA A 66 1.25 10.91 9.83
CA ALA A 66 1.29 12.38 9.79
C ALA A 66 1.13 12.92 8.37
#